data_f64e45fb5bb6922319720d6b91437110
#
_entry.id   f64e45fb5bb6922319720d6b91437110
#
_cell.length_a   1.000
_cell.length_b   1.000
_cell.length_c   1.000
_cell.angle_alpha   90.00
_cell.angle_beta   90.00
_cell.angle_gamma   90.00
#
_symmetry.space_group_name_H-M   'P 1'
#
loop_
_entity.id
_entity.type
_entity.pdbx_description
1 polymer ?
#
loop_
_entity_poly.entity_id
_entity_poly.type
_entity_poly.pdbx_seq_one_letter_code
_entity_poly.pdbx_strand_id
1 'polypeptide(L)'
;MNILVTGANGQLGNEMRVLAKDSSDKYIFTDVNQLKGQETTYLDITDLDSIRAMVKEFNVNAIVNCAAWTNVDGAEDPEKYELVEKLNATAPENLAKAMKEVDGLLVHISTDYVFGAEPYNTPCKENQTGTPTGVYGLTKLQGEQRIIATGCNHVIIRTAWLYSEFGKNFCKTMMNLTATKSELKVVFDQTGTPTYALDLAMAIIVILKDFADSVISTERQRVEKSSYPKSGIYHYSNEGVCSWFDFTKMIAEYNGTTACNVQPCYSSDFPSPVKRPSYSVLDKSKIKSVFGVEVPYWTDSLKKCINNLKSI
;
A
#
# COMPACT_ATOMS: atom_id res chain seq x y z
N MET A 1 -7.08 -3.94 20.58
CA MET A 1 -5.89 -3.04 20.48
C MET A 1 -6.32 -1.61 20.19
N ASN A 2 -5.38 -0.65 20.39
CA ASN A 2 -5.51 0.71 19.89
C ASN A 2 -4.61 0.85 18.65
N ILE A 3 -5.21 1.11 17.50
CA ILE A 3 -4.55 1.10 16.19
C ILE A 3 -4.60 2.51 15.59
N LEU A 4 -3.44 3.09 15.32
CA LEU A 4 -3.33 4.37 14.64
C LEU A 4 -3.17 4.13 13.13
N VAL A 5 -4.04 4.75 12.33
CA VAL A 5 -3.98 4.67 10.85
C VAL A 5 -3.60 6.04 10.31
N THR A 6 -2.45 6.15 9.65
CA THR A 6 -2.00 7.39 9.01
C THR A 6 -2.39 7.41 7.53
N GLY A 7 -2.50 8.60 6.93
CA GLY A 7 -3.00 8.70 5.55
C GLY A 7 -4.43 8.17 5.41
N ALA A 8 -5.23 8.38 6.45
CA ALA A 8 -6.56 7.78 6.62
C ALA A 8 -7.57 8.22 5.56
N ASN A 9 -7.33 9.34 4.90
CA ASN A 9 -8.19 9.88 3.84
C ASN A 9 -7.79 9.40 2.43
N GLY A 10 -6.72 8.58 2.33
CA GLY A 10 -6.29 7.91 1.11
C GLY A 10 -7.11 6.65 0.79
N GLN A 11 -6.74 5.94 -0.27
CA GLN A 11 -7.41 4.71 -0.71
C GLN A 11 -7.44 3.65 0.40
N LEU A 12 -6.27 3.19 0.83
CA LEU A 12 -6.14 2.14 1.84
C LEU A 12 -6.65 2.58 3.22
N GLY A 13 -6.40 3.83 3.62
CA GLY A 13 -6.91 4.38 4.87
C GLY A 13 -8.44 4.35 4.98
N ASN A 14 -9.14 4.64 3.87
CA ASN A 14 -10.60 4.52 3.83
C ASN A 14 -11.07 3.06 3.87
N GLU A 15 -10.36 2.12 3.23
CA GLU A 15 -10.70 0.70 3.34
C GLU A 15 -10.49 0.18 4.78
N MET A 16 -9.43 0.62 5.45
CA MET A 16 -9.25 0.35 6.89
C MET A 16 -10.41 0.91 7.71
N ARG A 17 -10.92 2.09 7.35
CA ARG A 17 -12.09 2.71 8.01
C ARG A 17 -13.37 1.90 7.78
N VAL A 18 -13.55 1.32 6.59
CA VAL A 18 -14.69 0.43 6.30
C VAL A 18 -14.65 -0.79 7.22
N LEU A 19 -13.48 -1.46 7.32
CA LEU A 19 -13.32 -2.67 8.13
C LEU A 19 -13.35 -2.39 9.64
N ALA A 20 -12.96 -1.19 10.07
CA ALA A 20 -12.98 -0.81 11.48
C ALA A 20 -14.39 -0.76 12.08
N LYS A 21 -15.44 -0.60 11.26
CA LYS A 21 -16.85 -0.50 11.75
C LYS A 21 -17.31 -1.77 12.47
N ASP A 22 -16.80 -2.92 12.04
CA ASP A 22 -17.18 -4.24 12.57
C ASP A 22 -16.12 -4.81 13.53
N SER A 23 -15.12 -3.99 13.90
CA SER A 23 -14.01 -4.39 14.77
C SER A 23 -14.27 -4.04 16.23
N SER A 24 -13.83 -4.90 17.16
CA SER A 24 -13.74 -4.60 18.58
C SER A 24 -12.51 -3.77 18.96
N ASP A 25 -11.55 -3.60 18.05
CA ASP A 25 -10.38 -2.76 18.26
C ASP A 25 -10.73 -1.28 18.09
N LYS A 26 -10.00 -0.42 18.81
CA LYS A 26 -10.14 1.03 18.68
C LYS A 26 -9.22 1.54 17.59
N TYR A 27 -9.78 2.19 16.57
CA TYR A 27 -9.05 2.83 15.48
C TYR A 27 -8.99 4.34 15.66
N ILE A 28 -7.81 4.91 15.49
CA ILE A 28 -7.56 6.35 15.47
C ILE A 28 -7.10 6.69 14.04
N PHE A 29 -7.96 7.37 13.28
CA PHE A 29 -7.69 7.75 11.90
C PHE A 29 -7.06 9.12 11.83
N THR A 30 -5.86 9.23 11.20
CA THR A 30 -5.10 10.47 11.15
C THR A 30 -4.68 10.82 9.72
N ASP A 31 -4.68 12.12 9.43
CA ASP A 31 -4.23 12.68 8.15
C ASP A 31 -3.85 14.16 8.35
N VAL A 32 -3.03 14.71 7.46
CA VAL A 32 -2.78 16.15 7.42
C VAL A 32 -3.94 16.92 6.77
N ASN A 33 -4.75 16.24 5.96
CA ASN A 33 -5.93 16.81 5.32
C ASN A 33 -7.17 16.51 6.16
N GLN A 34 -7.91 17.56 6.52
CA GLN A 34 -9.18 17.44 7.23
C GLN A 34 -10.33 17.48 6.21
N LEU A 35 -11.08 16.38 6.08
CA LEU A 35 -12.23 16.31 5.17
C LEU A 35 -13.53 16.52 5.93
N LYS A 36 -14.38 17.42 5.42
CA LYS A 36 -15.69 17.69 6.03
C LYS A 36 -16.56 16.41 6.06
N GLY A 37 -17.09 16.09 7.22
CA GLY A 37 -17.97 14.92 7.39
C GLY A 37 -17.22 13.60 7.62
N GLN A 38 -15.89 13.62 7.70
CA GLN A 38 -15.07 12.46 7.99
C GLN A 38 -14.27 12.70 9.28
N GLU A 39 -14.47 11.86 10.29
CA GLU A 39 -13.72 11.95 11.54
C GLU A 39 -12.25 11.56 11.29
N THR A 40 -11.38 12.53 11.41
CA THR A 40 -9.94 12.37 11.18
C THR A 40 -9.19 13.32 12.11
N THR A 41 -8.28 12.78 12.91
CA THR A 41 -7.40 13.58 13.76
C THR A 41 -6.21 14.09 12.94
N TYR A 42 -5.83 15.35 13.13
CA TYR A 42 -4.66 15.90 12.46
C TYR A 42 -3.38 15.25 12.98
N LEU A 43 -2.52 14.78 12.08
CA LEU A 43 -1.17 14.31 12.39
C LEU A 43 -0.26 14.52 11.18
N ASP A 44 0.82 15.28 11.36
CA ASP A 44 1.96 15.32 10.44
C ASP A 44 2.97 14.25 10.86
N ILE A 45 3.10 13.20 10.06
CA ILE A 45 4.03 12.08 10.33
C ILE A 45 5.51 12.45 10.15
N THR A 46 5.80 13.66 9.68
CA THR A 46 7.19 14.18 9.63
C THR A 46 7.65 14.78 10.96
N ASP A 47 6.72 15.00 11.90
CA ASP A 47 6.98 15.49 13.25
C ASP A 47 6.97 14.32 14.26
N LEU A 48 8.16 13.91 14.72
CA LEU A 48 8.33 12.80 15.64
C LEU A 48 7.68 13.07 17.01
N ASP A 49 7.73 14.30 17.51
CA ASP A 49 7.18 14.62 18.83
C ASP A 49 5.65 14.59 18.81
N SER A 50 5.03 15.04 17.73
CA SER A 50 3.58 14.89 17.52
C SER A 50 3.16 13.42 17.43
N ILE A 51 3.95 12.56 16.77
CA ILE A 51 3.71 11.10 16.73
C ILE A 51 3.77 10.51 18.14
N ARG A 52 4.82 10.82 18.92
CA ARG A 52 5.00 10.34 20.29
C ARG A 52 3.87 10.77 21.21
N ALA A 53 3.44 12.03 21.09
CA ALA A 53 2.29 12.55 21.86
C ALA A 53 1.02 11.74 21.56
N MET A 54 0.72 11.50 20.27
CA MET A 54 -0.42 10.72 19.82
C MET A 54 -0.35 9.27 20.30
N VAL A 55 0.80 8.62 20.17
CA VAL A 55 1.04 7.24 20.63
C VAL A 55 0.79 7.12 22.13
N LYS A 56 1.24 8.07 22.92
CA LYS A 56 1.05 8.11 24.37
C LYS A 56 -0.39 8.41 24.75
N GLU A 57 -1.01 9.42 24.15
CA GLU A 57 -2.39 9.85 24.45
C GLU A 57 -3.40 8.72 24.24
N PHE A 58 -3.27 8.01 23.11
CA PHE A 58 -4.22 6.95 22.75
C PHE A 58 -3.75 5.56 23.17
N ASN A 59 -2.60 5.42 23.87
CA ASN A 59 -2.00 4.12 24.21
C ASN A 59 -1.91 3.19 23.00
N VAL A 60 -1.32 3.68 21.90
CA VAL A 60 -1.28 2.99 20.61
C VAL A 60 -0.43 1.72 20.70
N ASN A 61 -0.99 0.60 20.26
CA ASN A 61 -0.30 -0.69 20.19
C ASN A 61 0.26 -0.98 18.80
N ALA A 62 -0.38 -0.46 17.75
CA ALA A 62 0.07 -0.63 16.38
C ALA A 62 -0.20 0.61 15.53
N ILE A 63 0.70 0.90 14.59
CA ILE A 63 0.51 1.92 13.55
C ILE A 63 0.38 1.21 12.20
N VAL A 64 -0.66 1.57 11.42
CA VAL A 64 -0.78 1.23 9.99
C VAL A 64 -0.47 2.48 9.19
N ASN A 65 0.72 2.52 8.59
CA ASN A 65 1.15 3.67 7.80
C ASN A 65 0.70 3.54 6.34
N CYS A 66 -0.43 4.19 6.01
CA CYS A 66 -0.95 4.33 4.65
C CYS A 66 -0.51 5.65 3.98
N ALA A 67 0.15 6.55 4.73
CA ALA A 67 0.61 7.84 4.21
C ALA A 67 1.92 7.69 3.43
N ALA A 68 1.99 8.32 2.27
CA ALA A 68 3.18 8.40 1.44
C ALA A 68 3.02 9.47 0.35
N TRP A 69 4.14 9.94 -0.20
CA TRP A 69 4.12 10.56 -1.51
C TRP A 69 3.96 9.47 -2.58
N THR A 70 2.89 9.50 -3.35
CA THR A 70 2.55 8.44 -4.34
C THR A 70 2.54 8.92 -5.80
N ASN A 71 2.74 10.21 -6.04
CA ASN A 71 2.87 10.75 -7.40
C ASN A 71 4.25 10.43 -7.96
N VAL A 72 4.34 9.30 -8.68
CA VAL A 72 5.59 8.75 -9.22
C VAL A 72 6.30 9.75 -10.13
N ASP A 73 5.58 10.29 -11.13
CA ASP A 73 6.16 11.24 -12.09
C ASP A 73 6.52 12.57 -11.41
N GLY A 74 5.70 13.03 -10.47
CA GLY A 74 5.96 14.25 -9.70
C GLY A 74 7.12 14.13 -8.71
N ALA A 75 7.58 12.92 -8.39
CA ALA A 75 8.74 12.70 -7.53
C ALA A 75 10.06 13.01 -8.24
N GLU A 76 10.08 12.98 -9.59
CA GLU A 76 11.26 13.33 -10.38
C GLU A 76 11.54 14.83 -10.47
N ASP A 77 10.63 15.69 -9.99
CA ASP A 77 10.84 17.11 -9.89
C ASP A 77 11.89 17.42 -8.80
N PRO A 78 13.07 17.98 -9.17
CA PRO A 78 14.13 18.26 -8.19
C PRO A 78 13.70 19.16 -7.04
N GLU A 79 12.73 20.08 -7.27
CA GLU A 79 12.23 20.98 -6.23
C GLU A 79 11.39 20.25 -5.17
N LYS A 80 10.90 19.04 -5.48
CA LYS A 80 10.09 18.21 -4.58
C LYS A 80 10.87 17.10 -3.89
N TYR A 81 12.13 16.86 -4.28
CA TYR A 81 12.92 15.76 -3.77
C TYR A 81 12.96 15.70 -2.23
N GLU A 82 13.23 16.83 -1.59
CA GLU A 82 13.30 16.92 -0.12
C GLU A 82 11.96 16.51 0.53
N LEU A 83 10.83 16.98 -0.01
CA LEU A 83 9.51 16.62 0.48
C LEU A 83 9.20 15.14 0.26
N VAL A 84 9.56 14.60 -0.91
CA VAL A 84 9.36 13.18 -1.26
C VAL A 84 10.17 12.29 -0.32
N GLU A 85 11.45 12.63 -0.10
CA GLU A 85 12.32 11.91 0.84
C GLU A 85 11.77 11.99 2.28
N LYS A 86 11.37 13.18 2.71
CA LYS A 86 10.82 13.40 4.03
C LYS A 86 9.59 12.54 4.30
N LEU A 87 8.67 12.44 3.32
CA LEU A 87 7.44 11.66 3.44
C LEU A 87 7.65 10.14 3.28
N ASN A 88 8.56 9.74 2.39
CA ASN A 88 8.74 8.32 2.05
C ASN A 88 9.85 7.62 2.84
N ALA A 89 10.79 8.38 3.44
CA ALA A 89 11.90 7.81 4.19
C ALA A 89 11.97 8.29 5.64
N THR A 90 12.00 9.61 5.89
CA THR A 90 12.11 10.17 7.24
C THR A 90 10.85 9.91 8.08
N ALA A 91 9.66 10.14 7.52
CA ALA A 91 8.40 9.94 8.24
C ALA A 91 8.18 8.46 8.65
N PRO A 92 8.39 7.44 7.80
CA PRO A 92 8.37 6.05 8.22
C PRO A 92 9.37 5.71 9.34
N GLU A 93 10.58 6.29 9.31
CA GLU A 93 11.56 6.16 10.39
C GLU A 93 11.03 6.74 11.71
N ASN A 94 10.39 7.91 11.69
CA ASN A 94 9.78 8.53 12.87
C ASN A 94 8.70 7.63 13.48
N LEU A 95 7.81 7.08 12.65
CA LEU A 95 6.79 6.13 13.09
C LEU A 95 7.41 4.88 13.72
N ALA A 96 8.49 4.36 13.11
CA ALA A 96 9.22 3.22 13.62
C ALA A 96 9.89 3.49 14.98
N LYS A 97 10.50 4.68 15.16
CA LYS A 97 11.08 5.12 16.43
C LYS A 97 10.02 5.19 17.54
N ALA A 98 8.86 5.81 17.25
CA ALA A 98 7.78 5.89 18.21
C ALA A 98 7.24 4.51 18.61
N MET A 99 7.09 3.58 17.65
CA MET A 99 6.65 2.21 17.95
C MET A 99 7.71 1.41 18.72
N LYS A 100 9.00 1.64 18.45
CA LYS A 100 10.09 1.02 19.22
C LYS A 100 10.04 1.38 20.71
N GLU A 101 9.71 2.63 21.03
CA GLU A 101 9.63 3.14 22.40
C GLU A 101 8.52 2.47 23.25
N VAL A 102 7.50 1.91 22.60
CA VAL A 102 6.35 1.26 23.27
C VAL A 102 6.25 -0.24 22.96
N ASP A 103 7.26 -0.84 22.34
CA ASP A 103 7.26 -2.24 21.86
C ASP A 103 6.06 -2.58 20.94
N GLY A 104 5.51 -1.59 20.28
CA GLY A 104 4.36 -1.71 19.38
C GLY A 104 4.76 -2.19 17.98
N LEU A 105 3.77 -2.43 17.12
CA LEU A 105 3.95 -2.87 15.74
C LEU A 105 3.81 -1.70 14.75
N LEU A 106 4.73 -1.59 13.79
CA LEU A 106 4.55 -0.75 12.60
C LEU A 106 4.23 -1.63 11.38
N VAL A 107 3.04 -1.48 10.80
CA VAL A 107 2.71 -1.98 9.46
C VAL A 107 2.93 -0.84 8.48
N HIS A 108 3.88 -0.99 7.56
CA HIS A 108 4.23 0.04 6.57
C HIS A 108 3.99 -0.42 5.15
N ILE A 109 3.33 0.43 4.35
CA ILE A 109 3.06 0.12 2.94
C ILE A 109 4.18 0.66 2.06
N SER A 110 4.85 -0.26 1.35
CA SER A 110 5.88 0.01 0.35
C SER A 110 5.38 -0.34 -1.06
N THR A 111 6.27 -0.47 -2.01
CA THR A 111 5.95 -0.51 -3.44
C THR A 111 6.79 -1.54 -4.22
N ASP A 112 6.25 -2.02 -5.34
CA ASP A 112 6.96 -2.76 -6.37
C ASP A 112 8.03 -1.92 -7.10
N TYR A 113 7.95 -0.59 -7.04
CA TYR A 113 8.97 0.33 -7.60
C TYR A 113 10.34 0.26 -6.92
N VAL A 114 10.48 -0.49 -5.83
CA VAL A 114 11.80 -0.85 -5.28
C VAL A 114 12.59 -1.76 -6.22
N PHE A 115 11.91 -2.41 -7.17
CA PHE A 115 12.47 -3.16 -8.30
C PHE A 115 12.33 -2.35 -9.59
N GLY A 116 13.15 -2.58 -10.60
CA GLY A 116 12.93 -1.91 -11.90
C GLY A 116 14.14 -1.78 -12.81
N ALA A 117 15.36 -1.76 -12.28
CA ALA A 117 16.57 -1.66 -13.11
C ALA A 117 16.87 -2.96 -13.85
N GLU A 118 16.55 -4.11 -13.28
CA GLU A 118 16.79 -5.41 -13.89
C GLU A 118 15.58 -5.88 -14.70
N PRO A 119 15.78 -6.55 -15.84
CA PRO A 119 14.71 -7.15 -16.62
C PRO A 119 14.23 -8.44 -15.93
N TYR A 120 13.35 -8.31 -14.93
CA TYR A 120 12.74 -9.46 -14.28
C TYR A 120 11.81 -10.20 -15.25
N ASN A 121 11.78 -11.52 -15.16
CA ASN A 121 10.87 -12.42 -15.90
C ASN A 121 10.26 -13.49 -15.01
N THR A 122 10.50 -13.39 -13.70
CA THR A 122 9.93 -14.24 -12.65
C THR A 122 9.44 -13.34 -11.50
N PRO A 123 8.45 -13.78 -10.73
CA PRO A 123 7.96 -12.98 -9.61
C PRO A 123 9.06 -12.56 -8.64
N CYS A 124 9.10 -11.26 -8.32
CA CYS A 124 10.07 -10.69 -7.40
C CYS A 124 9.85 -11.23 -5.98
N LYS A 125 10.94 -11.60 -5.31
CA LYS A 125 10.92 -12.09 -3.92
C LYS A 125 11.40 -11.01 -2.95
N GLU A 126 11.01 -11.13 -1.68
CA GLU A 126 11.31 -10.15 -0.65
C GLU A 126 12.82 -10.01 -0.35
N ASN A 127 13.59 -11.07 -0.57
CA ASN A 127 15.05 -11.11 -0.34
C ASN A 127 15.87 -10.62 -1.53
N GLN A 128 15.24 -10.25 -2.65
CA GLN A 128 15.96 -9.65 -3.78
C GLN A 128 16.39 -8.22 -3.46
N THR A 129 17.59 -7.86 -3.91
CA THR A 129 18.10 -6.50 -3.78
C THR A 129 17.22 -5.52 -4.52
N GLY A 130 16.86 -4.42 -3.88
CA GLY A 130 16.14 -3.34 -4.53
C GLY A 130 17.00 -2.62 -5.57
N THR A 131 16.42 -2.38 -6.74
CA THR A 131 17.08 -1.72 -7.91
C THR A 131 16.15 -0.64 -8.47
N PRO A 132 15.76 0.37 -7.68
CA PRO A 132 14.82 1.40 -8.12
C PRO A 132 15.39 2.22 -9.28
N THR A 133 14.53 2.63 -10.21
CA THR A 133 14.90 3.43 -11.40
C THR A 133 14.47 4.88 -11.33
N GLY A 134 13.76 5.29 -10.27
CA GLY A 134 13.28 6.65 -10.06
C GLY A 134 13.25 7.04 -8.59
N VAL A 135 13.06 8.32 -8.33
CA VAL A 135 13.07 8.93 -6.98
C VAL A 135 12.01 8.32 -6.08
N TYR A 136 10.81 8.06 -6.60
CA TYR A 136 9.75 7.42 -5.82
C TYR A 136 10.20 6.06 -5.25
N GLY A 137 10.66 5.16 -6.11
CA GLY A 137 11.13 3.83 -5.70
C GLY A 137 12.34 3.91 -4.76
N LEU A 138 13.29 4.82 -5.04
CA LEU A 138 14.46 5.04 -4.21
C LEU A 138 14.09 5.47 -2.80
N THR A 139 13.24 6.49 -2.66
CA THR A 139 12.84 7.01 -1.34
C THR A 139 11.99 6.03 -0.56
N LYS A 140 11.14 5.24 -1.21
CA LYS A 140 10.42 4.14 -0.57
C LYS A 140 11.37 3.06 -0.05
N LEU A 141 12.38 2.66 -0.82
CA LEU A 141 13.41 1.70 -0.39
C LEU A 141 14.22 2.24 0.79
N GLN A 142 14.59 3.53 0.77
CA GLN A 142 15.25 4.18 1.91
C GLN A 142 14.37 4.13 3.17
N GLY A 143 13.05 4.33 3.04
CA GLY A 143 12.09 4.19 4.15
C GLY A 143 12.09 2.79 4.74
N GLU A 144 12.06 1.74 3.92
CA GLU A 144 12.18 0.36 4.39
C GLU A 144 13.48 0.15 5.19
N GLN A 145 14.62 0.61 4.66
CA GLN A 145 15.93 0.47 5.30
C GLN A 145 16.00 1.20 6.65
N ARG A 146 15.45 2.42 6.72
CA ARG A 146 15.39 3.21 7.96
C ARG A 146 14.49 2.57 9.01
N ILE A 147 13.32 2.04 8.64
CA ILE A 147 12.45 1.27 9.55
C ILE A 147 13.24 0.10 10.14
N ILE A 148 13.87 -0.73 9.31
CA ILE A 148 14.64 -1.90 9.75
C ILE A 148 15.76 -1.50 10.69
N ALA A 149 16.49 -0.41 10.40
CA ALA A 149 17.59 0.08 11.21
C ALA A 149 17.17 0.52 12.64
N THR A 150 15.91 0.91 12.86
CA THR A 150 15.41 1.23 14.21
C THR A 150 15.31 0.00 15.12
N GLY A 151 15.18 -1.20 14.54
CA GLY A 151 14.93 -2.44 15.28
C GLY A 151 13.55 -2.48 15.95
N CYS A 152 12.56 -1.70 15.46
CA CYS A 152 11.16 -1.83 15.90
C CYS A 152 10.52 -3.13 15.37
N ASN A 153 9.44 -3.58 16.02
CA ASN A 153 8.60 -4.61 15.43
C ASN A 153 7.91 -4.03 14.20
N HIS A 154 8.09 -4.67 13.04
CA HIS A 154 7.58 -4.14 11.78
C HIS A 154 7.11 -5.22 10.82
N VAL A 155 6.10 -4.89 10.03
CA VAL A 155 5.70 -5.62 8.83
C VAL A 155 5.65 -4.62 7.69
N ILE A 156 6.61 -4.70 6.77
CA ILE A 156 6.68 -3.86 5.57
C ILE A 156 6.01 -4.63 4.45
N ILE A 157 4.96 -4.08 3.83
CA ILE A 157 4.22 -4.72 2.74
C ILE A 157 4.49 -3.97 1.44
N ARG A 158 5.23 -4.57 0.52
CA ARG A 158 5.36 -4.07 -0.85
C ARG A 158 4.11 -4.46 -1.63
N THR A 159 3.49 -3.48 -2.27
CA THR A 159 2.28 -3.68 -3.09
C THR A 159 2.42 -3.01 -4.45
N ALA A 160 1.52 -3.32 -5.39
CA ALA A 160 1.54 -2.81 -6.76
C ALA A 160 0.14 -2.41 -7.21
N TRP A 161 0.02 -1.41 -8.07
CA TRP A 161 -1.19 -1.05 -8.83
C TRP A 161 -2.45 -0.94 -7.95
N LEU A 162 -2.34 -0.22 -6.83
CA LEU A 162 -3.41 -0.09 -5.84
C LEU A 162 -4.62 0.67 -6.41
N TYR A 163 -5.81 0.10 -6.23
CA TYR A 163 -7.08 0.74 -6.59
C TYR A 163 -8.16 0.47 -5.54
N SER A 164 -9.15 1.34 -5.46
CA SER A 164 -10.32 1.21 -4.60
C SER A 164 -11.47 2.11 -5.06
N GLU A 165 -12.58 2.07 -4.37
CA GLU A 165 -13.70 3.00 -4.52
C GLU A 165 -13.30 4.44 -4.14
N PHE A 166 -12.29 4.57 -3.27
CA PHE A 166 -11.86 5.84 -2.71
C PHE A 166 -10.70 6.46 -3.51
N GLY A 167 -10.55 7.77 -3.38
CA GLY A 167 -9.47 8.53 -4.00
C GLY A 167 -9.46 8.47 -5.53
N LYS A 168 -8.35 8.93 -6.12
CA LYS A 168 -8.08 8.85 -7.56
C LYS A 168 -7.22 7.63 -7.83
N ASN A 169 -7.55 6.82 -8.83
CA ASN A 169 -6.78 5.65 -9.23
C ASN A 169 -7.02 5.29 -10.69
N PHE A 170 -6.22 4.36 -11.21
CA PHE A 170 -6.28 3.93 -12.59
C PHE A 170 -7.64 3.31 -12.95
N CYS A 171 -8.21 2.48 -12.08
CA CYS A 171 -9.51 1.84 -12.34
C CYS A 171 -10.60 2.89 -12.61
N LYS A 172 -10.76 3.87 -11.72
CA LYS A 172 -11.76 4.95 -11.88
C LYS A 172 -11.49 5.82 -13.12
N THR A 173 -10.19 6.05 -13.40
CA THR A 173 -9.81 6.80 -14.62
C THR A 173 -10.22 6.04 -15.87
N MET A 174 -9.95 4.74 -15.95
CA MET A 174 -10.33 3.93 -17.11
C MET A 174 -11.84 3.72 -17.22
N MET A 175 -12.57 3.57 -16.09
CA MET A 175 -14.05 3.56 -16.12
C MET A 175 -14.60 4.81 -16.80
N ASN A 176 -14.09 5.99 -16.47
CA ASN A 176 -14.52 7.25 -17.08
C ASN A 176 -14.09 7.35 -18.55
N LEU A 177 -12.83 7.03 -18.86
CA LEU A 177 -12.33 7.14 -20.24
C LEU A 177 -13.02 6.17 -21.18
N THR A 178 -13.27 4.91 -20.79
CA THR A 178 -13.99 3.93 -21.61
C THR A 178 -15.46 4.27 -21.80
N ALA A 179 -16.05 5.05 -20.88
CA ALA A 179 -17.43 5.53 -21.03
C ALA A 179 -17.55 6.76 -21.94
N THR A 180 -16.47 7.55 -22.10
CA THR A 180 -16.50 8.87 -22.77
C THR A 180 -15.75 8.92 -24.10
N LYS A 181 -14.83 7.97 -24.35
CA LYS A 181 -14.03 7.90 -25.57
C LYS A 181 -14.46 6.76 -26.46
N SER A 182 -14.39 6.95 -27.77
CA SER A 182 -14.61 5.90 -28.77
C SER A 182 -13.40 4.97 -28.91
N GLU A 183 -12.19 5.48 -28.61
CA GLU A 183 -10.93 4.74 -28.72
C GLU A 183 -9.96 5.16 -27.60
N LEU A 184 -9.20 4.17 -27.08
CA LEU A 184 -8.12 4.36 -26.13
C LEU A 184 -6.92 3.48 -26.52
N LYS A 185 -5.70 4.01 -26.39
CA LYS A 185 -4.47 3.23 -26.42
C LYS A 185 -3.96 3.05 -24.99
N VAL A 186 -3.64 1.81 -24.62
CA VAL A 186 -3.19 1.46 -23.26
C VAL A 186 -1.97 0.54 -23.33
N VAL A 187 -1.00 0.84 -22.50
CA VAL A 187 0.29 0.13 -22.44
C VAL A 187 0.08 -1.36 -22.11
N PHE A 188 0.70 -2.25 -22.92
CA PHE A 188 0.61 -3.69 -22.71
C PHE A 188 1.96 -4.36 -22.40
N ASP A 189 3.09 -3.66 -22.55
CA ASP A 189 4.46 -4.14 -22.30
C ASP A 189 4.94 -3.87 -20.86
N GLN A 190 4.03 -3.50 -19.96
CA GLN A 190 4.25 -3.46 -18.52
C GLN A 190 3.34 -4.50 -17.86
N THR A 191 3.97 -5.46 -17.19
CA THR A 191 3.31 -6.62 -16.58
C THR A 191 3.39 -6.56 -15.07
N GLY A 192 2.26 -6.67 -14.41
CA GLY A 192 2.15 -6.61 -12.95
C GLY A 192 0.87 -7.28 -12.46
N THR A 193 0.47 -6.95 -11.25
CA THR A 193 -0.80 -7.42 -10.70
C THR A 193 -1.52 -6.27 -9.99
N PRO A 194 -2.78 -5.95 -10.34
CA PRO A 194 -3.57 -4.98 -9.60
C PRO A 194 -3.80 -5.42 -8.16
N THR A 195 -3.87 -4.47 -7.23
CA THR A 195 -4.19 -4.72 -5.82
C THR A 195 -5.45 -3.94 -5.45
N TYR A 196 -6.50 -4.64 -5.07
CA TYR A 196 -7.67 -4.03 -4.47
C TYR A 196 -7.38 -3.66 -3.02
N ALA A 197 -7.52 -2.38 -2.68
CA ALA A 197 -7.12 -1.87 -1.37
C ALA A 197 -7.92 -2.50 -0.20
N LEU A 198 -9.17 -2.90 -0.42
CA LEU A 198 -9.95 -3.64 0.58
C LEU A 198 -9.33 -5.01 0.89
N ASP A 199 -8.85 -5.74 -0.12
CA ASP A 199 -8.21 -7.04 0.11
C ASP A 199 -6.87 -6.89 0.84
N LEU A 200 -6.09 -5.84 0.52
CA LEU A 200 -4.89 -5.48 1.27
C LEU A 200 -5.22 -5.09 2.71
N ALA A 201 -6.29 -4.32 2.94
CA ALA A 201 -6.76 -3.97 4.27
C ALA A 201 -7.16 -5.21 5.09
N MET A 202 -7.84 -6.19 4.48
CA MET A 202 -8.15 -7.47 5.13
C MET A 202 -6.88 -8.23 5.52
N ALA A 203 -5.87 -8.27 4.66
CA ALA A 203 -4.57 -8.88 4.98
C ALA A 203 -3.88 -8.17 6.16
N ILE A 204 -3.95 -6.84 6.23
CA ILE A 204 -3.44 -6.05 7.37
C ILE A 204 -4.17 -6.42 8.66
N ILE A 205 -5.50 -6.59 8.64
CA ILE A 205 -6.26 -7.02 9.82
C ILE A 205 -5.78 -8.39 10.34
N VAL A 206 -5.49 -9.34 9.44
CA VAL A 206 -4.93 -10.64 9.83
C VAL A 206 -3.58 -10.47 10.55
N ILE A 207 -2.70 -9.62 10.02
CA ILE A 207 -1.38 -9.32 10.61
C ILE A 207 -1.53 -8.67 12.00
N LEU A 208 -2.44 -7.72 12.15
CA LEU A 208 -2.72 -7.05 13.43
C LEU A 208 -3.23 -8.02 14.49
N LYS A 209 -4.12 -8.95 14.12
CA LYS A 209 -4.61 -10.01 15.00
C LYS A 209 -3.50 -10.95 15.44
N ASP A 210 -2.65 -11.40 14.51
CA ASP A 210 -1.50 -12.26 14.81
C ASP A 210 -0.53 -11.59 15.79
N PHE A 211 -0.28 -10.29 15.63
CA PHE A 211 0.53 -9.52 16.58
C PHE A 211 -0.13 -9.47 17.97
N ALA A 212 -1.43 -9.18 18.06
CA ALA A 212 -2.16 -9.16 19.33
C ALA A 212 -2.06 -10.49 20.07
N ASP A 213 -2.25 -11.60 19.36
CA ASP A 213 -2.17 -12.95 19.91
C ASP A 213 -0.76 -13.27 20.42
N SER A 214 0.28 -12.79 19.72
CA SER A 214 1.69 -12.96 20.13
C SER A 214 1.98 -12.23 21.44
N VAL A 215 1.48 -11.01 21.63
CA VAL A 215 1.65 -10.21 22.86
C VAL A 215 0.96 -10.91 24.04
N ILE A 216 -0.29 -11.37 23.86
CA ILE A 216 -1.04 -12.07 24.91
C ILE A 216 -0.33 -13.37 25.32
N SER A 217 0.22 -14.12 24.37
CA SER A 217 0.95 -15.36 24.63
C SER A 217 2.23 -15.12 25.46
N THR A 218 2.98 -14.07 25.14
CA THR A 218 4.20 -13.67 25.86
C THR A 218 3.90 -13.28 27.30
N GLU A 219 2.86 -12.49 27.53
CA GLU A 219 2.43 -12.09 28.87
C GLU A 219 2.00 -13.28 29.73
N ARG A 220 1.23 -14.22 29.16
CA ARG A 220 0.80 -15.44 29.86
C ARG A 220 1.95 -16.35 30.25
N GLN A 221 3.00 -16.43 29.42
CA GLN A 221 4.16 -17.28 29.69
C GLN A 221 5.20 -16.61 30.60
N ARG A 222 5.04 -15.36 30.99
CA ARG A 222 6.02 -14.53 31.74
C ARG A 222 7.44 -14.58 31.14
N VAL A 223 7.52 -14.66 29.81
CA VAL A 223 8.78 -14.63 29.07
C VAL A 223 9.17 -13.17 28.85
N GLU A 224 10.46 -12.85 28.87
CA GLU A 224 10.94 -11.53 28.47
C GLU A 224 10.44 -11.20 27.06
N LYS A 225 9.96 -9.95 26.88
CA LYS A 225 9.48 -9.46 25.58
C LYS A 225 10.60 -9.60 24.55
N SER A 226 10.51 -10.62 23.72
CA SER A 226 11.35 -10.76 22.53
C SER A 226 10.76 -9.92 21.39
N SER A 227 11.60 -9.54 20.42
CA SER A 227 11.13 -8.91 19.19
C SER A 227 10.07 -9.78 18.52
N TYR A 228 9.07 -9.15 17.86
CA TYR A 228 8.04 -9.88 17.11
C TYR A 228 8.69 -10.79 16.06
N PRO A 229 8.53 -12.11 16.15
CA PRO A 229 9.32 -13.06 15.36
C PRO A 229 8.97 -13.02 13.86
N LYS A 230 7.81 -12.45 13.51
CA LYS A 230 7.35 -12.28 12.13
C LYS A 230 7.68 -10.89 11.57
N SER A 231 8.54 -10.09 12.25
CA SER A 231 9.03 -8.83 11.69
C SER A 231 9.76 -9.05 10.38
N GLY A 232 9.52 -8.19 9.38
CA GLY A 232 10.20 -8.26 8.10
C GLY A 232 9.43 -7.67 6.93
N ILE A 233 9.96 -7.91 5.72
CA ILE A 233 9.36 -7.48 4.45
C ILE A 233 8.49 -8.60 3.89
N TYR A 234 7.35 -8.23 3.35
CA TYR A 234 6.35 -9.10 2.72
C TYR A 234 5.85 -8.47 1.43
N HIS A 235 5.34 -9.30 0.53
CA HIS A 235 4.69 -8.87 -0.68
C HIS A 235 3.19 -9.15 -0.64
N TYR A 236 2.39 -8.21 -1.13
CA TYR A 236 0.96 -8.39 -1.31
C TYR A 236 0.48 -7.70 -2.60
N SER A 237 -0.15 -8.46 -3.47
CA SER A 237 -1.05 -8.01 -4.55
C SER A 237 -2.10 -9.09 -4.74
N ASN A 238 -3.19 -8.85 -5.47
CA ASN A 238 -4.11 -9.93 -5.80
C ASN A 238 -3.41 -11.04 -6.60
N GLU A 239 -4.00 -12.24 -6.72
CA GLU A 239 -3.45 -13.31 -7.54
C GLU A 239 -3.65 -13.03 -9.04
N GLY A 240 -2.80 -13.66 -9.86
CA GLY A 240 -2.81 -13.51 -11.31
C GLY A 240 -1.83 -12.46 -11.80
N VAL A 241 -1.80 -12.27 -13.11
CA VAL A 241 -0.87 -11.36 -13.80
C VAL A 241 -1.62 -10.74 -14.99
N CYS A 242 -1.39 -9.46 -15.24
CA CYS A 242 -1.94 -8.77 -16.41
C CYS A 242 -1.07 -7.57 -16.82
N SER A 243 -1.33 -7.01 -17.99
CA SER A 243 -0.86 -5.70 -18.41
C SER A 243 -1.87 -4.60 -18.03
N TRP A 244 -1.49 -3.33 -18.15
CA TRP A 244 -2.44 -2.22 -18.03
C TRP A 244 -3.54 -2.29 -19.08
N PHE A 245 -3.21 -2.80 -20.29
CA PHE A 245 -4.20 -3.05 -21.34
C PHE A 245 -5.23 -4.09 -20.91
N ASP A 246 -4.80 -5.26 -20.40
CA ASP A 246 -5.71 -6.31 -19.93
C ASP A 246 -6.57 -5.80 -18.77
N PHE A 247 -5.98 -5.06 -17.84
CA PHE A 247 -6.70 -4.45 -16.73
C PHE A 247 -7.79 -3.50 -17.23
N THR A 248 -7.48 -2.64 -18.23
CA THR A 248 -8.45 -1.74 -18.84
C THR A 248 -9.57 -2.49 -19.58
N LYS A 249 -9.25 -3.58 -20.29
CA LYS A 249 -10.24 -4.41 -20.95
C LYS A 249 -11.26 -4.98 -19.96
N MET A 250 -10.79 -5.50 -18.83
CA MET A 250 -11.67 -6.04 -17.79
C MET A 250 -12.45 -4.93 -17.05
N ILE A 251 -11.86 -3.75 -16.86
CA ILE A 251 -12.59 -2.58 -16.33
C ILE A 251 -13.76 -2.23 -17.26
N ALA A 252 -13.52 -2.13 -18.57
CA ALA A 252 -14.56 -1.82 -19.55
C ALA A 252 -15.67 -2.89 -19.56
N GLU A 253 -15.30 -4.17 -19.50
CA GLU A 253 -16.23 -5.31 -19.44
C GLU A 253 -17.14 -5.21 -18.22
N TYR A 254 -16.58 -5.11 -17.02
CA TYR A 254 -17.35 -5.06 -15.77
C TYR A 254 -18.12 -3.75 -15.60
N ASN A 255 -17.63 -2.65 -16.20
CA ASN A 255 -18.34 -1.38 -16.20
C ASN A 255 -19.47 -1.32 -17.24
N GLY A 256 -19.49 -2.21 -18.23
CA GLY A 256 -20.44 -2.19 -19.33
C GLY A 256 -20.14 -1.13 -20.40
N THR A 257 -18.87 -0.75 -20.55
CA THR A 257 -18.39 0.31 -21.49
C THR A 257 -17.56 -0.27 -22.65
N THR A 258 -17.94 -1.45 -23.13
CA THR A 258 -17.22 -2.21 -24.17
C THR A 258 -17.32 -1.60 -25.58
N ALA A 259 -18.14 -0.55 -25.77
CA ALA A 259 -18.21 0.19 -27.04
C ALA A 259 -16.91 0.98 -27.33
N CYS A 260 -16.13 1.31 -26.32
CA CYS A 260 -14.82 1.93 -26.48
C CYS A 260 -13.82 0.91 -27.06
N ASN A 261 -13.19 1.26 -28.17
CA ASN A 261 -12.15 0.44 -28.80
C ASN A 261 -10.82 0.60 -28.03
N VAL A 262 -10.59 -0.26 -27.04
CA VAL A 262 -9.32 -0.27 -26.28
C VAL A 262 -8.29 -1.07 -27.06
N GLN A 263 -7.19 -0.41 -27.46
CA GLN A 263 -6.08 -0.99 -28.22
C GLN A 263 -4.79 -1.03 -27.41
N PRO A 264 -3.93 -2.05 -27.59
CA PRO A 264 -2.62 -2.09 -26.96
C PRO A 264 -1.67 -1.09 -27.62
N CYS A 265 -0.73 -0.57 -26.84
CA CYS A 265 0.41 0.21 -27.32
C CYS A 265 1.64 -0.07 -26.47
N TYR A 266 2.82 0.34 -26.95
CA TYR A 266 4.07 0.21 -26.22
C TYR A 266 4.26 1.38 -25.23
N SER A 267 5.07 1.16 -24.20
CA SER A 267 5.50 2.21 -23.27
C SER A 267 6.22 3.36 -24.00
N SER A 268 6.91 3.09 -25.11
CA SER A 268 7.54 4.10 -25.97
C SER A 268 6.55 5.10 -26.57
N ASP A 269 5.27 4.74 -26.69
CA ASP A 269 4.21 5.62 -27.24
C ASP A 269 3.70 6.61 -26.17
N PHE A 270 4.07 6.39 -24.89
CA PHE A 270 3.72 7.25 -23.75
C PHE A 270 4.98 7.66 -22.99
N PRO A 271 5.69 8.72 -23.43
CA PRO A 271 6.86 9.21 -22.73
C PRO A 271 6.53 9.54 -21.27
N SER A 272 7.32 9.02 -20.34
CA SER A 272 7.22 9.27 -18.90
C SER A 272 8.61 9.72 -18.40
N PRO A 273 8.69 10.65 -17.44
CA PRO A 273 9.95 11.02 -16.81
C PRO A 273 10.58 9.85 -16.03
N VAL A 274 9.79 8.83 -15.70
CA VAL A 274 10.24 7.64 -14.96
C VAL A 274 10.24 6.42 -15.89
N LYS A 275 11.34 5.67 -15.90
CA LYS A 275 11.36 4.33 -16.50
C LYS A 275 10.57 3.38 -15.58
N ARG A 276 9.33 3.09 -15.95
CA ARG A 276 8.47 2.16 -15.20
C ARG A 276 8.96 0.72 -15.36
N PRO A 277 8.86 -0.13 -14.31
CA PRO A 277 9.19 -1.55 -14.43
C PRO A 277 8.39 -2.22 -15.54
N SER A 278 9.07 -2.94 -16.44
CA SER A 278 8.38 -3.75 -17.47
C SER A 278 7.73 -5.01 -16.87
N TYR A 279 8.23 -5.47 -15.73
CA TYR A 279 7.71 -6.60 -14.99
C TYR A 279 7.81 -6.33 -13.48
N SER A 280 6.67 -6.26 -12.79
CA SER A 280 6.60 -5.95 -11.37
C SER A 280 5.72 -6.94 -10.59
N VAL A 281 5.60 -8.17 -11.09
CA VAL A 281 4.86 -9.24 -10.39
C VAL A 281 5.58 -9.61 -9.10
N LEU A 282 4.83 -9.58 -7.99
CA LEU A 282 5.35 -9.88 -6.65
C LEU A 282 5.04 -11.34 -6.26
N ASP A 283 6.01 -12.05 -5.68
CA ASP A 283 5.80 -13.35 -5.05
C ASP A 283 5.11 -13.16 -3.70
N LYS A 284 3.97 -13.77 -3.48
CA LYS A 284 3.14 -13.67 -2.27
C LYS A 284 3.23 -14.91 -1.36
N SER A 285 4.11 -15.85 -1.69
CA SER A 285 4.22 -17.12 -0.97
C SER A 285 4.55 -16.91 0.51
N LYS A 286 5.40 -15.94 0.83
CA LYS A 286 5.81 -15.64 2.20
C LYS A 286 4.65 -15.13 3.06
N ILE A 287 3.89 -14.13 2.62
CA ILE A 287 2.78 -13.60 3.42
C ILE A 287 1.69 -14.66 3.64
N LYS A 288 1.40 -15.49 2.62
CA LYS A 288 0.46 -16.60 2.74
C LYS A 288 0.92 -17.66 3.74
N SER A 289 2.18 -18.07 3.67
CA SER A 289 2.70 -19.12 4.56
C SER A 289 2.89 -18.65 6.00
N VAL A 290 3.24 -17.40 6.23
CA VAL A 290 3.53 -16.86 7.56
C VAL A 290 2.26 -16.45 8.31
N PHE A 291 1.32 -15.81 7.62
CA PHE A 291 0.11 -15.24 8.25
C PHE A 291 -1.18 -15.98 7.88
N GLY A 292 -1.14 -16.93 6.97
CA GLY A 292 -2.36 -17.61 6.49
C GLY A 292 -3.29 -16.68 5.67
N VAL A 293 -2.75 -15.61 5.08
CA VAL A 293 -3.53 -14.67 4.29
C VAL A 293 -4.05 -15.32 3.03
N GLU A 294 -5.35 -15.24 2.79
CA GLU A 294 -5.98 -15.59 1.52
C GLU A 294 -5.85 -14.40 0.55
N VAL A 295 -5.46 -14.71 -0.68
CA VAL A 295 -5.27 -13.70 -1.71
C VAL A 295 -6.23 -13.95 -2.86
N PRO A 296 -7.28 -13.12 -3.04
CA PRO A 296 -8.24 -13.27 -4.14
C PRO A 296 -7.61 -13.07 -5.52
N TYR A 297 -8.22 -13.64 -6.55
CA TYR A 297 -7.81 -13.41 -7.93
C TYR A 297 -8.20 -11.99 -8.36
N TRP A 298 -7.35 -11.32 -9.13
CA TRP A 298 -7.49 -9.89 -9.41
C TRP A 298 -8.79 -9.51 -10.15
N THR A 299 -9.33 -10.39 -11.01
CA THR A 299 -10.59 -10.11 -11.71
C THR A 299 -11.79 -10.16 -10.79
N ASP A 300 -11.79 -11.05 -9.78
CA ASP A 300 -12.87 -11.16 -8.80
C ASP A 300 -12.92 -9.91 -7.93
N SER A 301 -11.73 -9.48 -7.47
CA SER A 301 -11.58 -8.24 -6.69
C SER A 301 -11.97 -7.01 -7.50
N LEU A 302 -11.59 -6.94 -8.79
CA LEU A 302 -11.99 -5.85 -9.68
C LEU A 302 -13.50 -5.79 -9.85
N LYS A 303 -14.14 -6.94 -10.08
CA LYS A 303 -15.60 -7.02 -10.20
C LYS A 303 -16.30 -6.53 -8.95
N LYS A 304 -15.79 -6.92 -7.77
CA LYS A 304 -16.31 -6.46 -6.48
C LYS A 304 -16.19 -4.94 -6.33
N CYS A 305 -15.01 -4.37 -6.59
CA CYS A 305 -14.78 -2.93 -6.53
C CYS A 305 -15.71 -2.15 -7.48
N ILE A 306 -15.85 -2.59 -8.74
CA ILE A 306 -16.73 -1.92 -9.71
C ILE A 306 -18.21 -2.02 -9.30
N ASN A 307 -18.65 -3.14 -8.74
CA ASN A 307 -20.02 -3.27 -8.22
C ASN A 307 -20.26 -2.32 -7.04
N ASN A 308 -19.31 -2.20 -6.13
CA ASN A 308 -19.38 -1.25 -5.02
C ASN A 308 -19.46 0.20 -5.54
N LEU A 309 -18.62 0.56 -6.52
CA LEU A 309 -18.65 1.90 -7.16
C LEU A 309 -20.00 2.24 -7.81
N LYS A 310 -20.71 1.25 -8.34
CA LYS A 310 -22.04 1.44 -8.93
C LYS A 310 -23.16 1.56 -7.89
N SER A 311 -22.88 1.21 -6.65
CA SER A 311 -23.85 1.22 -5.53
C SER A 311 -23.76 2.48 -4.66
N ILE A 312 -22.73 3.32 -4.87
CA ILE A 312 -22.51 4.62 -4.23
C ILE A 312 -23.15 5.72 -5.08
#